data_47ed8bbf441a222f2283dec4f5f5691f
#
_entry.id   47ed8bbf441a222f2283dec4f5f5691f
#
_cell.length_a   1.000
_cell.length_b   1.000
_cell.length_c   1.000
_cell.angle_alpha   90.00
_cell.angle_beta   90.00
_cell.angle_gamma   90.00
#
_symmetry.space_group_name_H-M   'P 1'
#
loop_
_entity.id
_entity.type
_entity.pdbx_description
1 polymer ?
#
loop_
_entity_poly.entity_id
_entity_poly.type
_entity_poly.pdbx_seq_one_letter_code
_entity_poly.pdbx_strand_id
1 'polypeptide(L)' 'MELPAVLSVVLIVAGVWSLVVWPQFLRRVMKDPRARDANGKATRFLTVHVVLVSISMLLGAATAAIGVAGLLS' A
#
# COMPACT_ATOMS: atom_id res chain seq x y z
N MET A 1 10.34 -9.24 -20.31
CA MET A 1 9.16 -8.34 -20.34
C MET A 1 9.58 -7.06 -21.05
N GLU A 2 8.84 -6.66 -22.08
CA GLU A 2 9.23 -5.54 -22.94
C GLU A 2 8.50 -4.26 -22.57
N LEU A 3 8.95 -3.62 -21.49
CA LEU A 3 8.42 -2.32 -21.10
C LEU A 3 9.44 -1.23 -21.46
N PRO A 4 9.00 -0.08 -22.00
CA PRO A 4 9.85 1.08 -22.10
C PRO A 4 10.42 1.46 -20.73
N ALA A 5 11.66 1.90 -20.68
CA ALA A 5 12.32 2.28 -19.42
C ALA A 5 11.52 3.34 -18.66
N VAL A 6 10.90 4.28 -19.37
CA VAL A 6 10.06 5.33 -18.75
C VAL A 6 8.89 4.71 -17.98
N LEU A 7 8.19 3.74 -18.58
CA LEU A 7 7.07 3.08 -17.90
C LEU A 7 7.55 2.26 -16.71
N SER A 8 8.70 1.59 -16.83
CA SER A 8 9.28 0.84 -15.72
C SER A 8 9.60 1.76 -14.54
N VAL A 9 10.19 2.92 -14.80
CA VAL A 9 10.49 3.91 -13.76
C VAL A 9 9.20 4.42 -13.10
N VAL A 10 8.17 4.70 -13.90
CA VAL A 10 6.87 5.15 -13.37
C VAL A 10 6.27 4.09 -12.44
N LEU A 11 6.33 2.82 -12.83
CA LEU A 11 5.81 1.72 -12.00
C LEU A 11 6.59 1.59 -10.69
N ILE A 12 7.91 1.72 -10.73
CA ILE A 12 8.74 1.67 -9.51
C ILE A 12 8.39 2.82 -8.58
N VAL A 13 8.33 4.04 -9.10
CA VAL A 13 8.00 5.23 -8.31
C VAL A 13 6.61 5.09 -7.69
N ALA A 14 5.63 4.67 -8.47
CA ALA A 14 4.26 4.49 -7.98
C ALA A 14 4.20 3.43 -6.88
N GLY A 15 4.88 2.29 -7.08
CA GLY A 15 4.91 1.22 -6.10
C GLY A 15 5.59 1.63 -4.80
N VAL A 16 6.75 2.27 -4.90
CA VAL A 16 7.49 2.76 -3.72
C VAL A 16 6.68 3.83 -2.99
N TRP A 17 6.06 4.75 -3.71
CA TRP A 17 5.21 5.77 -3.12
C TRP A 17 4.08 5.14 -2.31
N SER A 18 3.41 4.13 -2.87
CA SER A 18 2.35 3.41 -2.17
C SER A 18 2.87 2.74 -0.90
N LEU A 19 4.04 2.12 -0.96
CA LEU A 19 4.64 1.45 0.20
C LEU A 19 5.05 2.43 1.30
N VAL A 20 5.29 3.70 0.98
CA VAL A 20 5.61 4.75 1.95
C VAL A 20 4.34 5.38 2.53
N VAL A 21 3.37 5.69 1.67
CA VAL A 21 2.17 6.45 2.05
C VAL A 21 1.20 5.60 2.87
N TRP A 22 0.94 4.36 2.47
CA TRP A 22 -0.09 3.54 3.09
C TRP A 22 0.19 3.19 4.55
N PRO A 23 1.43 2.86 4.97
CA PRO A 23 1.71 2.63 6.40
C PRO A 23 1.45 3.86 7.26
N GLN A 24 1.77 5.06 6.76
CA GLN A 24 1.50 6.30 7.48
C GLN A 24 0.00 6.54 7.61
N PHE A 25 -0.74 6.27 6.55
CA PHE A 25 -2.21 6.35 6.58
C PHE A 25 -2.79 5.39 7.61
N LEU A 26 -2.30 4.15 7.64
CA LEU A 26 -2.77 3.15 8.59
C LEU A 26 -2.49 3.56 10.03
N ARG A 27 -1.33 4.16 10.30
CA ARG A 27 -1.02 4.70 11.64
C ARG A 27 -2.05 5.72 12.10
N ARG A 28 -2.48 6.61 11.20
CA ARG A 28 -3.53 7.59 11.50
C ARG A 28 -4.85 6.91 11.78
N VAL A 29 -5.21 5.91 11.00
CA VAL A 29 -6.44 5.14 11.19
C VAL A 29 -6.43 4.44 12.56
N MET A 30 -5.31 3.83 12.92
CA MET A 30 -5.18 3.12 14.19
C MET A 30 -5.29 4.06 15.39
N LYS A 31 -4.93 5.32 15.25
CA LYS A 31 -5.05 6.34 16.30
C LYS A 31 -6.41 7.01 16.34
N ASP A 32 -7.26 6.75 15.33
CA ASP A 32 -8.60 7.34 15.29
C ASP A 32 -9.46 6.73 16.41
N PRO A 33 -10.25 7.55 17.15
CA PRO A 33 -11.15 7.02 18.18
C PRO A 33 -12.12 5.96 17.66
N ARG A 34 -12.46 5.99 16.37
CA ARG A 34 -13.35 5.02 15.75
C ARG A 34 -12.69 3.65 15.50
N ALA A 35 -11.37 3.55 15.64
CA ALA A 35 -10.65 2.31 15.41
C ALA A 35 -10.84 1.28 16.52
N ARG A 36 -11.17 1.74 17.71
CA ARG A 36 -11.37 0.89 18.89
C ARG A 36 -12.74 1.17 19.50
N ASP A 37 -13.40 0.14 20.01
CA ASP A 37 -14.65 0.29 20.75
C ASP A 37 -14.37 0.56 22.23
N ALA A 38 -15.44 0.64 23.03
CA ALA A 38 -15.33 0.91 24.46
C ALA A 38 -14.53 -0.18 25.22
N ASN A 39 -14.46 -1.39 24.65
CA ASN A 39 -13.72 -2.52 25.23
C ASN A 39 -12.29 -2.65 24.68
N GLY A 40 -11.85 -1.70 23.86
CA GLY A 40 -10.51 -1.72 23.26
C GLY A 40 -10.37 -2.66 22.08
N LYS A 41 -11.45 -3.28 21.61
CA LYS A 41 -11.42 -4.18 20.47
C LYS A 41 -11.43 -3.41 19.15
N ALA A 42 -10.79 -3.97 18.12
CA ALA A 42 -10.81 -3.40 16.79
C ALA A 42 -12.25 -3.33 16.26
N THR A 43 -12.65 -2.16 15.80
CA THR A 43 -13.96 -1.94 15.20
C THR A 43 -13.97 -2.38 13.74
N ARG A 44 -15.18 -2.47 13.16
CA ARG A 44 -15.32 -2.70 11.72
C ARG A 44 -14.58 -1.64 10.91
N PHE A 45 -14.60 -0.40 11.38
CA PHE A 45 -13.86 0.70 10.77
C PHE A 45 -12.37 0.35 10.63
N LEU A 46 -11.72 -0.08 11.71
CA LEU A 46 -10.31 -0.46 11.68
C LEU A 46 -10.08 -1.68 10.77
N THR A 47 -10.91 -2.71 10.90
CA THR A 47 -10.77 -3.94 10.13
C THR A 47 -10.85 -3.66 8.62
N VAL A 48 -11.84 -2.89 8.18
CA VAL A 48 -12.00 -2.54 6.78
C VAL A 48 -10.77 -1.77 6.28
N HIS A 49 -10.28 -0.80 7.05
CA HIS A 49 -9.12 -0.03 6.65
C HIS A 49 -7.84 -0.86 6.61
N VAL A 50 -7.64 -1.79 7.56
CA VAL A 50 -6.50 -2.70 7.55
C VAL A 50 -6.53 -3.59 6.30
N VAL A 51 -7.68 -4.13 5.94
CA VAL A 51 -7.83 -4.97 4.74
C VAL A 51 -7.52 -4.16 3.49
N LEU A 52 -8.09 -2.96 3.36
CA LEU A 52 -7.87 -2.10 2.20
C LEU A 52 -6.40 -1.70 2.06
N VAL A 53 -5.76 -1.31 3.16
CA VAL A 53 -4.34 -0.94 3.15
C VAL A 53 -3.47 -2.14 2.79
N SER A 54 -3.78 -3.33 3.34
CA SER A 54 -3.03 -4.54 3.04
C SER A 54 -3.10 -4.89 1.54
N ILE A 55 -4.28 -4.83 0.95
CA ILE A 55 -4.45 -5.06 -0.49
C ILE A 55 -3.68 -4.00 -1.29
N SER A 56 -3.76 -2.74 -0.90
CA SER A 56 -3.04 -1.66 -1.56
C SER A 56 -1.53 -1.84 -1.50
N MET A 57 -1.01 -2.29 -0.35
CA MET A 57 0.40 -2.57 -0.18
C MET A 57 0.86 -3.72 -1.09
N LEU A 58 0.07 -4.78 -1.19
CA LEU A 58 0.37 -5.89 -2.10
C LEU A 58 0.39 -5.44 -3.56
N LEU A 59 -0.58 -4.62 -3.95
CA LEU A 59 -0.63 -4.06 -5.30
C LEU A 59 0.55 -3.13 -5.56
N GLY A 60 0.93 -2.32 -4.57
CA GLY A 60 2.10 -1.45 -4.67
C GLY A 60 3.39 -2.24 -4.83
N ALA A 61 3.55 -3.30 -4.04
CA ALA A 61 4.72 -4.18 -4.12
C ALA A 61 4.79 -4.89 -5.48
N ALA A 62 3.65 -5.39 -5.97
CA ALA A 62 3.57 -6.03 -7.28
C ALA A 62 3.91 -5.02 -8.40
N THR A 63 3.39 -3.80 -8.31
CA THR A 63 3.66 -2.73 -9.27
C THR A 63 5.15 -2.41 -9.32
N ALA A 64 5.79 -2.26 -8.17
CA ALA A 64 7.23 -2.00 -8.09
C ALA A 64 8.03 -3.17 -8.66
N ALA A 65 7.63 -4.40 -8.34
CA ALA A 65 8.32 -5.60 -8.85
C ALA A 65 8.22 -5.69 -10.38
N ILE A 66 7.07 -5.38 -10.95
CA ILE A 66 6.89 -5.36 -12.41
C ILE A 66 7.80 -4.29 -13.04
N GLY A 67 7.88 -3.12 -12.42
CA GLY A 67 8.76 -2.05 -12.90
C GLY A 67 10.22 -2.46 -12.88
N VAL A 68 10.68 -3.09 -11.80
CA VAL A 68 12.07 -3.58 -11.69
C VAL A 68 12.33 -4.66 -12.74
N ALA A 69 11.42 -5.62 -12.88
CA ALA A 69 11.55 -6.68 -13.87
C ALA A 69 11.64 -6.09 -15.29
N GLY A 70 10.85 -5.05 -15.58
CA GLY A 70 10.89 -4.37 -16.87
C GLY A 70 12.22 -3.70 -17.15
N LEU A 71 12.87 -3.13 -16.14
CA LEU A 71 14.21 -2.51 -16.31
C LEU A 71 15.31 -3.56 -16.49
N LEU A 72 15.16 -4.72 -15.87
CA LEU A 72 16.19 -5.77 -15.90
C LEU A 72 16.09 -6.66 -17.13
N SER A 73 15.01 -6.60 -17.89
CA SER A 73 14.83 -7.46 -19.06
C SER A 73 15.23 -6.82 -20.39
#